data_0a1d9e0132df4f79b8df71d76b1339b5
#
_entry.id   0a1d9e0132df4f79b8df71d76b1339b5
#
_cell.length_a   1.000
_cell.length_b   1.000
_cell.length_c   1.000
_cell.angle_alpha   90.00
_cell.angle_beta   90.00
_cell.angle_gamma   90.00
#
_symmetry.space_group_name_H-M   'P 1'
#
loop_
_entity.id
_entity.type
_entity.pdbx_description
1 polymer ?
#
loop_
_entity_poly.entity_id
_entity_poly.type
_entity_poly.pdbx_seq_one_letter_code
_entity_poly.pdbx_strand_id
1 'polypeptide(L)'
;MERIAVIDFETTGISPGHSCRATEIAVVIMEQGRIVDRYQSLMNAGVRIPAFIEGLTGISNNMIRTAPSAERVMGDVCDFVGSTPLVAHNASFDQKFWDYELSRIERTREQSFACSMLLARXLMPGAPNHKLGTLTQYARLPNTGKAHRAMADAEMAANLTAYLTNELRQKHGLAGVSHQLLCSLQKVPAAKIGEAIKRQRGL
;
A
#
# COMPACT_ATOMS: atom_id res chain seq x y z
N MET A 1 10.08 -12.71 6.06
CA MET A 1 8.79 -12.04 5.78
C MET A 1 8.00 -12.94 4.83
N GLU A 2 6.75 -13.19 5.16
CA GLU A 2 5.85 -14.00 4.32
C GLU A 2 5.50 -13.26 3.02
N ARG A 3 4.76 -13.92 2.14
CA ARG A 3 4.24 -13.30 0.91
C ARG A 3 3.23 -12.21 1.27
N ILE A 4 3.41 -11.03 0.72
CA ILE A 4 2.48 -9.89 0.91
C ILE A 4 2.28 -9.18 -0.44
N ALA A 5 1.14 -8.50 -0.57
CA ALA A 5 0.81 -7.66 -1.72
C ALA A 5 0.81 -6.19 -1.26
N VAL A 6 1.71 -5.39 -1.79
CA VAL A 6 1.79 -3.96 -1.51
C VAL A 6 1.04 -3.23 -2.61
N ILE A 7 0.03 -2.46 -2.25
CA ILE A 7 -0.83 -1.80 -3.23
C ILE A 7 -0.76 -0.28 -3.10
N ASP A 8 -1.06 0.39 -4.21
CA ASP A 8 -1.19 1.83 -4.26
C ASP A 8 -2.24 2.19 -5.32
N PHE A 9 -3.10 3.17 -5.02
CA PHE A 9 -4.12 3.70 -5.92
C PHE A 9 -3.85 5.15 -6.27
N GLU A 10 -4.00 5.51 -7.55
CA GLU A 10 -4.25 6.90 -7.94
C GLU A 10 -5.76 7.09 -8.11
N THR A 11 -6.26 8.26 -7.74
CA THR A 11 -7.70 8.50 -7.61
C THR A 11 -8.06 9.91 -8.04
N THR A 12 -9.35 10.16 -8.30
CA THR A 12 -9.84 11.50 -8.66
C THR A 12 -10.08 12.40 -7.44
N GLY A 13 -9.90 11.87 -6.21
CA GLY A 13 -10.12 12.62 -4.97
C GLY A 13 -9.83 11.76 -3.75
N ILE A 14 -10.26 12.19 -2.58
CA ILE A 14 -9.82 11.60 -1.31
C ILE A 14 -10.80 10.61 -0.65
N SER A 15 -12.05 10.55 -1.13
CA SER A 15 -13.05 9.66 -0.55
C SER A 15 -13.86 9.01 -1.66
N PRO A 16 -13.87 7.67 -1.74
CA PRO A 16 -14.56 6.99 -2.83
C PRO A 16 -16.08 7.24 -2.80
N GLY A 17 -16.67 7.26 -3.99
CA GLY A 17 -18.09 7.51 -4.20
C GLY A 17 -18.37 7.61 -5.70
N HIS A 18 -19.59 8.05 -6.05
CA HIS A 18 -19.98 8.13 -7.47
C HIS A 18 -19.09 9.05 -8.29
N SER A 19 -18.62 10.15 -7.70
CA SER A 19 -17.80 11.15 -8.41
C SER A 19 -16.31 11.05 -8.09
N CYS A 20 -15.91 10.19 -7.15
CA CYS A 20 -14.51 10.03 -6.73
C CYS A 20 -14.12 8.55 -6.82
N ARG A 21 -13.34 8.22 -7.82
CA ARG A 21 -13.06 6.85 -8.21
C ARG A 21 -11.54 6.65 -8.40
N ALA A 22 -11.13 5.41 -8.39
CA ALA A 22 -9.76 5.02 -8.75
C ALA A 22 -9.48 5.24 -10.23
N THR A 23 -8.28 5.68 -10.56
CA THR A 23 -7.81 5.91 -11.95
C THR A 23 -6.63 5.02 -12.32
N GLU A 24 -5.88 4.53 -11.33
CA GLU A 24 -4.79 3.59 -11.53
C GLU A 24 -4.67 2.73 -10.28
N ILE A 25 -4.31 1.47 -10.45
CA ILE A 25 -3.90 0.59 -9.35
C ILE A 25 -2.57 -0.06 -9.71
N ALA A 26 -1.72 -0.20 -8.71
CA ALA A 26 -0.52 -1.03 -8.80
C ALA A 26 -0.46 -1.98 -7.61
N VAL A 27 0.03 -3.17 -7.88
CA VAL A 27 0.26 -4.19 -6.85
C VAL A 27 1.67 -4.74 -7.06
N VAL A 28 2.42 -4.80 -5.97
CA VAL A 28 3.77 -5.40 -5.94
C VAL A 28 3.71 -6.58 -4.99
N ILE A 29 4.01 -7.78 -5.50
CA ILE A 29 4.09 -8.99 -4.66
C ILE A 29 5.50 -9.10 -4.11
N MET A 30 5.60 -9.26 -2.82
CA MET A 30 6.88 -9.47 -2.13
C MET A 30 6.93 -10.83 -1.46
N GLU A 31 8.07 -11.48 -1.57
CA GLU A 31 8.40 -12.70 -0.82
C GLU A 31 9.79 -12.54 -0.22
N GLN A 32 9.91 -12.88 1.06
CA GLN A 32 11.19 -12.83 1.79
C GLN A 32 11.92 -11.48 1.64
N GLY A 33 11.14 -10.38 1.56
CA GLY A 33 11.68 -9.04 1.47
C GLY A 33 12.10 -8.59 0.06
N ARG A 34 11.77 -9.38 -0.95
CA ARG A 34 12.09 -9.08 -2.35
C ARG A 34 10.83 -9.00 -3.19
N ILE A 35 10.84 -8.11 -4.16
CA ILE A 35 9.75 -8.00 -5.13
C ILE A 35 9.87 -9.17 -6.12
N VAL A 36 8.80 -9.95 -6.25
CA VAL A 36 8.77 -11.13 -7.12
C VAL A 36 7.78 -11.01 -8.27
N ASP A 37 6.77 -10.13 -8.16
CA ASP A 37 5.79 -9.96 -9.24
C ASP A 37 5.16 -8.57 -9.15
N ARG A 38 4.52 -8.13 -10.24
CA ARG A 38 3.90 -6.80 -10.35
C ARG A 38 2.63 -6.87 -11.19
N TYR A 39 1.65 -6.05 -10.82
CA TYR A 39 0.46 -5.79 -11.64
C TYR A 39 0.23 -4.29 -11.65
N GLN A 40 -0.13 -3.74 -12.80
CA GLN A 40 -0.47 -2.30 -12.90
C GLN A 40 -1.49 -2.12 -13.99
N SER A 41 -2.49 -1.28 -13.74
CA SER A 41 -3.46 -0.89 -14.78
C SER A 41 -4.07 0.48 -14.48
N LEU A 42 -4.24 1.26 -15.54
CA LEU A 42 -5.17 2.38 -15.51
C LEU A 42 -6.59 1.80 -15.42
N MET A 43 -7.52 2.58 -14.84
CA MET A 43 -8.90 2.14 -14.58
C MET A 43 -9.87 3.20 -15.08
N ASN A 44 -10.74 2.83 -16.02
CA ASN A 44 -11.81 3.72 -16.48
C ASN A 44 -13.06 3.48 -15.61
N ALA A 45 -13.30 4.37 -14.66
CA ALA A 45 -14.47 4.31 -13.78
C ALA A 45 -15.62 5.21 -14.27
N GLY A 46 -15.51 5.78 -15.48
CA GLY A 46 -16.56 6.63 -16.07
C GLY A 46 -16.66 8.01 -15.44
N VAL A 47 -15.64 8.46 -14.69
CA VAL A 47 -15.65 9.78 -14.05
C VAL A 47 -14.52 10.64 -14.60
N ARG A 48 -14.74 11.96 -14.58
CA ARG A 48 -13.73 12.92 -15.07
C ARG A 48 -12.66 13.14 -14.00
N ILE A 49 -11.40 13.15 -14.42
CA ILE A 49 -10.27 13.49 -13.56
C ILE A 49 -10.18 15.03 -13.49
N PRO A 50 -10.19 15.63 -12.29
CA PRO A 50 -9.99 17.08 -12.17
C PRO A 50 -8.61 17.51 -12.67
N ALA A 51 -8.50 18.70 -13.24
CA ALA A 51 -7.24 19.21 -13.82
C ALA A 51 -6.08 19.19 -12.80
N PHE A 52 -6.36 19.50 -11.54
CA PHE A 52 -5.34 19.45 -10.49
C PHE A 52 -4.78 18.03 -10.33
N ILE A 53 -5.66 17.02 -10.37
CA ILE A 53 -5.25 15.60 -10.23
C ILE A 53 -4.48 15.16 -11.48
N GLU A 54 -4.91 15.59 -12.68
CA GLU A 54 -4.13 15.31 -13.90
C GLU A 54 -2.72 15.87 -13.78
N GLY A 55 -2.58 17.10 -13.27
CA GLY A 55 -1.28 17.71 -13.05
C GLY A 55 -0.42 16.98 -12.02
N LEU A 56 -1.05 16.46 -10.98
CA LEU A 56 -0.36 15.76 -9.89
C LEU A 56 0.12 14.37 -10.32
N THR A 57 -0.77 13.57 -10.90
CA THR A 57 -0.51 12.16 -11.22
C THR A 57 0.08 11.97 -12.63
N GLY A 58 -0.19 12.91 -13.53
CA GLY A 58 0.14 12.77 -14.95
C GLY A 58 -0.83 11.85 -15.69
N ILE A 59 -1.93 11.42 -15.04
CA ILE A 59 -2.94 10.57 -15.66
C ILE A 59 -4.03 11.48 -16.23
N SER A 60 -4.14 11.52 -17.56
CA SER A 60 -5.08 12.42 -18.22
C SER A 60 -6.43 11.74 -18.48
N ASN A 61 -7.47 12.57 -18.66
CA ASN A 61 -8.79 12.09 -19.08
C ASN A 61 -8.70 11.32 -20.41
N ASN A 62 -7.79 11.72 -21.30
CA ASN A 62 -7.59 11.01 -22.56
C ASN A 62 -7.03 9.60 -22.35
N MET A 63 -6.07 9.45 -21.44
CA MET A 63 -5.51 8.13 -21.10
C MET A 63 -6.59 7.20 -20.54
N ILE A 64 -7.42 7.72 -19.63
CA ILE A 64 -8.46 6.93 -18.97
C ILE A 64 -9.55 6.48 -19.97
N ARG A 65 -9.85 7.31 -20.97
CA ARG A 65 -10.91 7.02 -21.95
C ARG A 65 -10.68 5.68 -22.67
N THR A 66 -9.42 5.31 -22.89
CA THR A 66 -9.06 4.06 -23.58
C THR A 66 -8.63 2.94 -22.62
N ALA A 67 -8.63 3.21 -21.31
CA ALA A 67 -8.26 2.21 -20.31
C ALA A 67 -9.37 1.16 -20.11
N PRO A 68 -9.05 -0.03 -19.62
CA PRO A 68 -10.07 -1.01 -19.24
C PRO A 68 -11.01 -0.46 -18.17
N SER A 69 -12.23 -0.97 -18.11
CA SER A 69 -13.18 -0.54 -17.07
C SER A 69 -12.64 -0.87 -15.69
N ALA A 70 -13.00 -0.05 -14.70
CA ALA A 70 -12.57 -0.25 -13.31
C ALA A 70 -13.02 -1.64 -12.81
N GLU A 71 -14.22 -2.07 -13.21
CA GLU A 71 -14.76 -3.36 -12.80
C GLU A 71 -13.90 -4.52 -13.32
N ARG A 72 -13.47 -4.44 -14.59
CA ARG A 72 -12.58 -5.45 -15.17
C ARG A 72 -11.24 -5.49 -14.44
N VAL A 73 -10.63 -4.31 -14.25
CA VAL A 73 -9.32 -4.22 -13.57
C VAL A 73 -9.41 -4.78 -12.16
N MET A 74 -10.49 -4.47 -11.41
CA MET A 74 -10.65 -5.01 -10.05
C MET A 74 -10.83 -6.52 -10.06
N GLY A 75 -11.50 -7.08 -11.05
CA GLY A 75 -11.57 -8.53 -11.22
C GLY A 75 -10.19 -9.14 -11.41
N ASP A 76 -9.44 -8.59 -12.37
CA ASP A 76 -8.07 -9.08 -12.69
C ASP A 76 -7.13 -8.95 -11.49
N VAL A 77 -7.19 -7.81 -10.76
CA VAL A 77 -6.30 -7.60 -9.61
C VAL A 77 -6.66 -8.50 -8.43
N CYS A 78 -7.95 -8.78 -8.23
CA CYS A 78 -8.38 -9.73 -7.19
C CYS A 78 -7.82 -11.12 -7.47
N ASP A 79 -7.88 -11.55 -8.73
CA ASP A 79 -7.33 -12.86 -9.12
C ASP A 79 -5.81 -12.89 -8.96
N PHE A 80 -5.13 -11.77 -9.30
CA PHE A 80 -3.67 -11.64 -9.14
C PHE A 80 -3.25 -11.71 -7.67
N VAL A 81 -3.97 -10.99 -6.80
CA VAL A 81 -3.66 -10.92 -5.36
C VAL A 81 -4.08 -12.21 -4.62
N GLY A 82 -5.22 -12.77 -5.00
CA GLY A 82 -5.79 -13.94 -4.32
C GLY A 82 -6.00 -13.63 -2.82
N SER A 83 -5.55 -14.55 -1.98
CA SER A 83 -5.65 -14.41 -0.52
C SER A 83 -4.42 -13.73 0.12
N THR A 84 -3.49 -13.22 -0.69
CA THR A 84 -2.25 -12.61 -0.20
C THR A 84 -2.57 -11.42 0.72
N PRO A 85 -1.98 -11.34 1.92
CA PRO A 85 -2.21 -10.20 2.83
C PRO A 85 -1.76 -8.87 2.24
N LEU A 86 -2.49 -7.79 2.57
CA LEU A 86 -2.34 -6.48 1.94
C LEU A 86 -1.52 -5.51 2.79
N VAL A 87 -0.72 -4.69 2.11
CA VAL A 87 0.03 -3.59 2.71
C VAL A 87 -0.15 -2.35 1.83
N ALA A 88 -0.21 -1.16 2.46
CA ALA A 88 -0.17 0.09 1.72
C ALA A 88 0.49 1.18 2.60
N HIS A 89 0.90 2.28 1.96
CA HIS A 89 1.42 3.43 2.70
C HIS A 89 0.27 4.42 2.94
N ASN A 90 -0.09 4.68 4.20
CA ASN A 90 -1.33 5.37 4.57
C ASN A 90 -2.56 4.52 4.23
N ALA A 91 -2.50 3.26 4.62
CA ALA A 91 -3.38 2.17 4.16
C ALA A 91 -4.89 2.47 4.32
N SER A 92 -5.28 3.36 5.23
CA SER A 92 -6.71 3.73 5.37
C SER A 92 -7.26 4.38 4.10
N PHE A 93 -6.40 5.04 3.31
CA PHE A 93 -6.77 5.64 2.03
C PHE A 93 -7.02 4.53 1.00
N ASP A 94 -6.02 3.68 0.77
CA ASP A 94 -6.11 2.61 -0.23
C ASP A 94 -7.21 1.61 0.11
N GLN A 95 -7.38 1.30 1.40
CA GLN A 95 -8.41 0.37 1.86
C GLN A 95 -9.81 0.85 1.49
N LYS A 96 -10.09 2.16 1.64
CA LYS A 96 -11.39 2.72 1.26
C LYS A 96 -11.68 2.52 -0.23
N PHE A 97 -10.68 2.80 -1.08
CA PHE A 97 -10.85 2.64 -2.53
C PHE A 97 -10.93 1.15 -2.91
N TRP A 98 -10.08 0.32 -2.31
CA TRP A 98 -10.14 -1.14 -2.52
C TRP A 98 -11.54 -1.68 -2.20
N ASP A 99 -12.05 -1.35 -1.01
CA ASP A 99 -13.36 -1.84 -0.55
C ASP A 99 -14.50 -1.30 -1.43
N TYR A 100 -14.42 -0.02 -1.83
CA TYR A 100 -15.44 0.59 -2.69
C TYR A 100 -15.45 -0.04 -4.09
N GLU A 101 -14.27 -0.15 -4.71
CA GLU A 101 -14.19 -0.73 -6.07
C GLU A 101 -14.57 -2.22 -6.05
N LEU A 102 -14.24 -2.96 -4.97
CA LEU A 102 -14.71 -4.35 -4.79
C LEU A 102 -16.22 -4.43 -4.73
N SER A 103 -16.86 -3.50 -4.02
CA SER A 103 -18.33 -3.50 -3.90
C SER A 103 -19.00 -3.32 -5.26
N ARG A 104 -18.32 -2.65 -6.21
CA ARG A 104 -18.83 -2.43 -7.57
C ARG A 104 -18.90 -3.74 -8.39
N ILE A 105 -18.12 -4.74 -7.99
CA ILE A 105 -18.14 -6.07 -8.62
C ILE A 105 -18.73 -7.13 -7.68
N GLU A 106 -19.49 -6.69 -6.68
CA GLU A 106 -20.19 -7.55 -5.72
C GLU A 106 -19.25 -8.47 -4.95
N ARG A 107 -18.02 -7.99 -4.66
CA ARG A 107 -17.02 -8.70 -3.85
C ARG A 107 -16.74 -7.91 -2.56
N THR A 108 -16.22 -8.62 -1.55
CA THR A 108 -15.77 -8.04 -0.30
C THR A 108 -14.35 -8.50 -0.01
N ARG A 109 -13.61 -7.67 0.68
CA ARG A 109 -12.24 -7.99 1.07
C ARG A 109 -12.23 -8.94 2.27
N GLU A 110 -11.35 -9.92 2.24
CA GLU A 110 -11.10 -10.81 3.37
C GLU A 110 -9.77 -10.46 4.08
N GLN A 111 -8.82 -9.89 3.36
CA GLN A 111 -7.48 -9.62 3.89
C GLN A 111 -7.47 -8.36 4.79
N SER A 112 -6.67 -8.40 5.83
CA SER A 112 -6.34 -7.20 6.61
C SER A 112 -5.29 -6.36 5.88
N PHE A 113 -5.25 -5.06 6.19
CA PHE A 113 -4.21 -4.15 5.71
C PHE A 113 -3.20 -3.84 6.82
N ALA A 114 -1.93 -4.02 6.52
CA ALA A 114 -0.87 -3.42 7.32
C ALA A 114 -0.50 -2.06 6.69
N CYS A 115 -0.17 -1.10 7.54
CA CYS A 115 0.10 0.29 7.13
C CYS A 115 1.57 0.63 7.38
N SER A 116 2.36 0.76 6.31
CA SER A 116 3.78 1.09 6.45
C SER A 116 4.00 2.47 7.07
N MET A 117 3.07 3.43 6.87
CA MET A 117 3.17 4.75 7.51
C MET A 117 3.04 4.65 9.03
N LEU A 118 2.04 3.89 9.53
CA LEU A 118 1.86 3.72 10.97
C LEU A 118 3.04 2.99 11.60
N LEU A 119 3.56 1.96 10.92
CA LEU A 119 4.75 1.24 11.38
C LEU A 119 5.98 2.15 11.40
N ALA A 120 6.14 3.00 10.38
CA ALA A 120 7.26 3.96 10.33
C ALA A 120 7.19 4.96 11.50
N ARG A 121 6.03 5.38 11.90
CA ARG A 121 5.88 6.23 13.08
C ARG A 121 6.49 5.63 14.34
N UNK A 122 6.47 4.37 14.22
CA UNK A 122 6.93 3.68 15.23
C UNK A 122 8.30 3.36 15.18
N LEU A 123 8.79 3.06 14.19
CA LEU A 123 10.15 2.55 14.02
C LEU A 123 11.15 3.60 13.57
N MET A 124 10.69 4.68 13.01
CA MET A 124 11.49 5.79 12.46
C MET A 124 11.06 7.14 13.05
N PRO A 125 11.06 7.28 14.40
CA PRO A 125 10.56 8.52 15.03
C PRO A 125 11.43 9.75 14.71
N GLY A 126 12.67 9.55 14.25
CA GLY A 126 13.57 10.64 13.88
C GLY A 126 13.37 11.16 12.46
N ALA A 127 12.49 10.56 11.68
CA ALA A 127 12.22 11.04 10.31
C ALA A 127 11.51 12.41 10.36
N PRO A 128 11.84 13.34 9.45
CA PRO A 128 11.22 14.69 9.43
C PRO A 128 9.70 14.66 9.32
N ASN A 129 9.17 13.71 8.60
CA ASN A 129 7.73 13.38 8.53
C ASN A 129 7.60 11.94 8.01
N HIS A 130 6.36 11.46 7.92
CA HIS A 130 6.12 10.07 7.54
C HIS A 130 5.45 9.93 6.17
N LYS A 131 5.69 10.89 5.27
CA LYS A 131 5.34 10.76 3.85
C LYS A 131 6.29 9.76 3.19
N LEU A 132 5.80 9.01 2.23
CA LEU A 132 6.55 7.92 1.57
C LEU A 132 7.91 8.39 1.03
N GLY A 133 7.92 9.45 0.23
CA GLY A 133 9.16 9.98 -0.34
C GLY A 133 10.18 10.42 0.73
N THR A 134 9.69 11.03 1.83
CA THR A 134 10.59 11.45 2.93
C THR A 134 11.21 10.23 3.62
N LEU A 135 10.40 9.20 3.88
CA LEU A 135 10.89 7.98 4.53
C LEU A 135 11.88 7.22 3.64
N THR A 136 11.58 7.15 2.34
CA THR A 136 12.46 6.52 1.35
C THR A 136 13.84 7.20 1.35
N GLN A 137 13.83 8.55 1.30
CA GLN A 137 15.07 9.33 1.34
C GLN A 137 15.80 9.17 2.67
N TYR A 138 15.08 9.27 3.79
CA TYR A 138 15.64 9.18 5.14
C TYR A 138 16.33 7.81 5.38
N ALA A 139 15.71 6.74 4.90
CA ALA A 139 16.25 5.38 5.03
C ALA A 139 17.21 5.01 3.88
N ARG A 140 17.49 5.93 2.95
CA ARG A 140 18.36 5.73 1.79
C ARG A 140 17.93 4.54 0.94
N LEU A 141 16.62 4.39 0.76
CA LEU A 141 16.04 3.33 -0.06
C LEU A 141 16.00 3.75 -1.54
N PRO A 142 15.93 2.79 -2.46
CA PRO A 142 15.83 3.13 -3.87
C PRO A 142 14.64 4.03 -4.18
N ASN A 143 14.85 5.07 -4.99
CA ASN A 143 13.77 5.85 -5.59
C ASN A 143 13.36 5.14 -6.86
N THR A 144 12.12 4.67 -6.90
CA THR A 144 11.63 3.80 -7.98
C THR A 144 10.94 4.55 -9.11
N GLY A 145 10.87 5.89 -9.02
CA GLY A 145 10.30 6.66 -10.13
C GLY A 145 9.58 7.92 -9.70
N LYS A 146 8.71 8.41 -10.59
CA LYS A 146 7.94 9.63 -10.37
C LYS A 146 6.87 9.38 -9.31
N ALA A 147 6.87 10.19 -8.27
CA ALA A 147 5.82 10.16 -7.23
C ALA A 147 4.43 10.42 -7.87
N HIS A 148 3.41 9.88 -7.25
CA HIS A 148 2.02 9.95 -7.73
C HIS A 148 1.82 9.19 -9.05
N ARG A 149 2.52 8.08 -9.19
CA ARG A 149 2.26 7.03 -10.17
C ARG A 149 2.24 5.71 -9.40
N ALA A 150 1.13 5.02 -9.45
CA ALA A 150 0.84 3.92 -8.54
C ALA A 150 1.97 2.88 -8.45
N MET A 151 2.61 2.50 -9.58
CA MET A 151 3.68 1.49 -9.53
C MET A 151 4.92 2.02 -8.79
N ALA A 152 5.33 3.27 -9.02
CA ALA A 152 6.49 3.84 -8.35
C ALA A 152 6.24 3.91 -6.84
N ASP A 153 5.04 4.35 -6.44
CA ASP A 153 4.69 4.47 -5.02
C ASP A 153 4.52 3.09 -4.35
N ALA A 154 3.94 2.10 -5.06
CA ALA A 154 3.83 0.73 -4.56
C ALA A 154 5.22 0.10 -4.35
N GLU A 155 6.17 0.30 -5.29
CA GLU A 155 7.54 -0.20 -5.12
C GLU A 155 8.28 0.50 -3.98
N MET A 156 8.11 1.82 -3.84
CA MET A 156 8.69 2.55 -2.70
C MET A 156 8.12 2.03 -1.38
N ALA A 157 6.80 1.80 -1.31
CA ALA A 157 6.14 1.26 -0.12
C ALA A 157 6.60 -0.17 0.17
N ALA A 158 6.84 -0.97 -0.86
CA ALA A 158 7.38 -2.33 -0.73
C ALA A 158 8.79 -2.32 -0.13
N ASN A 159 9.68 -1.47 -0.67
CA ASN A 159 11.05 -1.33 -0.15
C ASN A 159 11.02 -0.82 1.30
N LEU A 160 10.15 0.14 1.60
CA LEU A 160 9.99 0.64 2.98
C LEU A 160 9.48 -0.47 3.90
N THR A 161 8.52 -1.27 3.46
CA THR A 161 7.98 -2.38 4.25
C THR A 161 9.08 -3.42 4.55
N ALA A 162 9.91 -3.74 3.57
CA ALA A 162 11.06 -4.65 3.77
C ALA A 162 12.04 -4.07 4.80
N TYR A 163 12.35 -2.78 4.68
CA TYR A 163 13.23 -2.07 5.62
C TYR A 163 12.67 -2.14 7.05
N LEU A 164 11.39 -1.75 7.23
CA LEU A 164 10.74 -1.75 8.54
C LEU A 164 10.70 -3.15 9.16
N THR A 165 10.44 -4.17 8.34
CA THR A 165 10.45 -5.57 8.77
C THR A 165 11.83 -5.99 9.26
N ASN A 166 12.87 -5.58 8.54
CA ASN A 166 14.25 -5.87 8.93
C ASN A 166 14.62 -5.15 10.23
N GLU A 167 14.22 -3.88 10.39
CA GLU A 167 14.42 -3.13 11.63
C GLU A 167 13.77 -3.84 12.83
N LEU A 168 12.53 -4.32 12.66
CA LEU A 168 11.84 -5.08 13.70
C LEU A 168 12.63 -6.36 14.06
N ARG A 169 13.09 -7.08 13.05
CA ARG A 169 13.85 -8.32 13.26
C ARG A 169 15.13 -8.04 14.05
N GLN A 170 15.90 -7.04 13.64
CA GLN A 170 17.19 -6.71 14.26
C GLN A 170 17.00 -6.17 15.68
N LYS A 171 16.11 -5.20 15.87
CA LYS A 171 15.92 -4.54 17.17
C LYS A 171 15.34 -5.46 18.25
N HIS A 172 14.54 -6.44 17.83
CA HIS A 172 13.82 -7.30 18.77
C HIS A 172 14.22 -8.78 18.68
N GLY A 173 15.24 -9.13 17.90
CA GLY A 173 15.75 -10.50 17.79
C GLY A 173 14.70 -11.47 17.25
N LEU A 174 13.90 -11.03 16.25
CA LEU A 174 12.81 -11.87 15.71
C LEU A 174 13.34 -12.77 14.60
N ALA A 175 13.00 -14.06 14.65
CA ALA A 175 13.33 -15.00 13.56
C ALA A 175 12.59 -14.61 12.27
N GLY A 176 11.34 -14.13 12.39
CA GLY A 176 10.54 -13.67 11.27
C GLY A 176 9.53 -12.62 11.71
N VAL A 177 8.97 -11.92 10.74
CA VAL A 177 7.89 -10.95 10.98
C VAL A 177 6.73 -11.32 10.05
N SER A 178 5.61 -11.70 10.66
CA SER A 178 4.39 -12.03 9.92
C SER A 178 3.58 -10.75 9.64
N HIS A 179 2.72 -10.81 8.63
CA HIS A 179 1.78 -9.73 8.33
C HIS A 179 0.85 -9.48 9.53
N GLN A 180 0.42 -10.54 10.22
CA GLN A 180 -0.42 -10.42 11.43
C GLN A 180 0.29 -9.61 12.51
N LEU A 181 1.60 -9.82 12.69
CA LEU A 181 2.39 -9.03 13.65
C LEU A 181 2.40 -7.55 13.23
N LEU A 182 2.61 -7.26 11.93
CA LEU A 182 2.57 -5.87 11.44
C LEU A 182 1.21 -5.22 11.73
N CYS A 183 0.11 -5.92 11.47
CA CYS A 183 -1.25 -5.44 11.74
C CYS A 183 -1.50 -5.19 13.24
N SER A 184 -0.86 -5.96 14.09
CA SER A 184 -0.96 -5.78 15.55
C SER A 184 -0.15 -4.56 15.99
N LEU A 185 1.10 -4.46 15.53
CA LEU A 185 2.03 -3.42 15.97
C LEU A 185 1.59 -2.02 15.51
N GLN A 186 0.98 -1.88 14.34
CA GLN A 186 0.51 -0.57 13.86
C GLN A 186 -0.54 0.08 14.78
N LYS A 187 -1.15 -0.69 15.67
CA LYS A 187 -2.17 -0.22 16.61
C LYS A 187 -1.59 0.13 17.98
N VAL A 188 -0.29 -0.10 18.18
CA VAL A 188 0.37 0.01 19.48
C VAL A 188 1.20 1.30 19.54
N PRO A 189 1.13 2.07 20.63
CA PRO A 189 2.04 3.21 20.80
C PRO A 189 3.50 2.77 20.75
N ALA A 190 4.37 3.62 20.20
CA ALA A 190 5.79 3.30 19.99
C ALA A 190 6.46 2.79 21.27
N ALA A 191 6.15 3.42 22.41
CA ALA A 191 6.73 3.05 23.71
C ALA A 191 6.39 1.61 24.16
N LYS A 192 5.30 1.04 23.62
CA LYS A 192 4.81 -0.29 24.02
C LYS A 192 5.12 -1.40 23.02
N ILE A 193 5.83 -1.10 21.94
CA ILE A 193 6.14 -2.09 20.88
C ILE A 193 6.88 -3.29 21.46
N GLY A 194 7.89 -3.06 22.29
CA GLY A 194 8.67 -4.13 22.92
C GLY A 194 7.79 -5.09 23.75
N GLU A 195 6.87 -4.53 24.55
CA GLU A 195 5.92 -5.32 25.32
C GLU A 195 4.97 -6.13 24.43
N ALA A 196 4.46 -5.49 23.39
CA ALA A 196 3.54 -6.13 22.45
C ALA A 196 4.21 -7.33 21.76
N ILE A 197 5.47 -7.18 21.38
CA ILE A 197 6.25 -8.27 20.76
C ILE A 197 6.46 -9.43 21.76
N LYS A 198 6.80 -9.12 23.01
CA LYS A 198 7.00 -10.15 24.06
C LYS A 198 5.72 -10.96 24.26
N ARG A 199 4.57 -10.30 24.37
CA ARG A 199 3.27 -10.98 24.53
C ARG A 199 2.98 -11.94 23.38
N GLN A 200 3.33 -11.56 22.15
CA GLN A 200 3.10 -12.43 20.99
C GLN A 200 4.06 -13.63 20.96
N ARG A 201 5.18 -13.56 21.66
CA ARG A 201 6.13 -14.68 21.78
C ARG A 201 5.74 -15.65 22.91
N GLY A 202 4.75 -15.33 23.72
CA GLY A 202 4.37 -16.14 24.88
C GLY A 202 5.36 -16.01 26.03
N LEU A 203 6.08 -14.89 26.12
CA LEU A 203 7.06 -14.60 27.17
C LEU A 203 6.52 -13.57 28.16
#